data_db853fee2995ef5cee88ff88f72f89c1
#
_entry.id   db853fee2995ef5cee88ff88f72f89c1
#
_cell.length_a   1.000
_cell.length_b   1.000
_cell.length_c   1.000
_cell.angle_alpha   90.00
_cell.angle_beta   90.00
_cell.angle_gamma   90.00
#
_symmetry.space_group_name_H-M   'P 1'
#
loop_
_entity.id
_entity.type
_entity.pdbx_description
1 polymer ?
#
loop_
_entity_poly.entity_id
_entity_poly.type
_entity_poly.pdbx_seq_one_letter_code
_entity_poly.pdbx_strand_id
1 'polypeptide(L)'
;MSLVFKKTFSTPFFDIEEAFDPKYPNNQPYYRLTSYDSVICCVMTMKGEFVMVRQFRPNINEYSLEFPAGGLLKDETPIDGAKREFLEETSFTSDFIYLGDFRLMMNRTNIKEHIFFGINPKIINTSTKEKGIEVDLVDRNDLSIMSSRNF
;
A
#
# COMPACT_ATOMS: atom_id res chain seq x y z
N MET A 1 11.11 -25.21 12.62
CA MET A 1 11.71 -24.92 11.31
C MET A 1 12.55 -23.66 11.46
N SER A 2 13.83 -23.69 11.18
CA SER A 2 14.71 -22.52 11.21
C SER A 2 15.23 -22.29 9.79
N LEU A 3 14.48 -21.49 9.02
CA LEU A 3 14.90 -21.12 7.67
C LEU A 3 16.02 -20.09 7.74
N VAL A 4 17.00 -20.24 6.87
CA VAL A 4 18.05 -19.24 6.62
C VAL A 4 17.69 -18.51 5.34
N PHE A 5 17.79 -17.17 5.38
CA PHE A 5 17.47 -16.31 4.26
C PHE A 5 18.74 -15.71 3.68
N LYS A 6 18.87 -15.76 2.37
CA LYS A 6 19.98 -15.19 1.63
C LYS A 6 19.44 -14.30 0.51
N LYS A 7 19.84 -13.04 0.49
CA LYS A 7 19.52 -12.11 -0.59
C LYS A 7 20.21 -12.54 -1.87
N THR A 8 19.44 -12.68 -2.95
CA THR A 8 19.92 -13.13 -4.27
C THR A 8 19.80 -12.05 -5.34
N PHE A 9 18.85 -11.12 -5.17
CA PHE A 9 18.67 -10.01 -6.08
C PHE A 9 18.17 -8.78 -5.31
N SER A 10 18.57 -7.58 -5.74
CA SER A 10 18.23 -6.33 -5.07
C SER A 10 17.93 -5.24 -6.08
N THR A 11 16.89 -4.47 -5.79
CA THR A 11 16.51 -3.24 -6.49
C THR A 11 16.40 -2.09 -5.47
N PRO A 12 16.21 -0.85 -5.91
CA PRO A 12 15.88 0.23 -4.97
C PRO A 12 14.55 0.04 -4.23
N PHE A 13 13.66 -0.84 -4.70
CA PHE A 13 12.28 -0.97 -4.23
C PHE A 13 12.01 -2.27 -3.49
N PHE A 14 12.70 -3.35 -3.83
CA PHE A 14 12.50 -4.66 -3.22
C PHE A 14 13.72 -5.57 -3.40
N ASP A 15 13.80 -6.56 -2.54
CA ASP A 15 14.80 -7.64 -2.62
C ASP A 15 14.12 -8.98 -2.92
N ILE A 16 14.84 -9.88 -3.57
CA ILE A 16 14.49 -11.31 -3.64
C ILE A 16 15.43 -12.07 -2.73
N GLU A 17 14.85 -12.85 -1.84
CA GLU A 17 15.59 -13.71 -0.93
C GLU A 17 15.26 -15.18 -1.20
N GLU A 18 16.31 -15.98 -1.15
CA GLU A 18 16.27 -17.44 -1.13
C GLU A 18 16.21 -17.92 0.32
N ALA A 19 15.25 -18.77 0.62
CA ALA A 19 15.09 -19.38 1.93
C ALA A 19 15.35 -20.89 1.84
N PHE A 20 16.19 -21.42 2.70
CA PHE A 20 16.49 -22.84 2.78
C PHE A 20 16.52 -23.33 4.23
N ASP A 21 16.20 -24.61 4.42
CA ASP A 21 16.36 -25.28 5.69
C ASP A 21 17.72 -25.98 5.72
N PRO A 22 18.64 -25.60 6.62
CA PRO A 22 19.96 -26.21 6.71
C PRO A 22 19.94 -27.73 7.02
N LYS A 23 18.83 -28.22 7.56
CA LYS A 23 18.63 -29.67 7.81
C LYS A 23 18.35 -30.45 6.53
N TYR A 24 17.91 -29.78 5.48
CA TYR A 24 17.54 -30.38 4.20
C TYR A 24 18.18 -29.63 3.04
N PRO A 25 19.53 -29.63 2.94
CA PRO A 25 20.27 -28.78 1.99
C PRO A 25 20.01 -29.12 0.52
N ASN A 26 19.50 -30.32 0.24
CA ASN A 26 19.19 -30.77 -1.13
C ASN A 26 17.76 -30.43 -1.57
N ASN A 27 16.93 -29.87 -0.68
CA ASN A 27 15.61 -29.42 -1.06
C ASN A 27 15.69 -28.17 -1.91
N GLN A 28 14.74 -28.01 -2.82
CA GLN A 28 14.57 -26.77 -3.59
C GLN A 28 14.36 -25.59 -2.63
N PRO A 29 15.08 -24.47 -2.79
CA PRO A 29 14.89 -23.30 -1.96
C PRO A 29 13.53 -22.67 -2.23
N TYR A 30 13.03 -21.96 -1.22
CA TYR A 30 11.86 -21.13 -1.35
C TYR A 30 12.27 -19.68 -1.59
N TYR A 31 11.63 -19.00 -2.54
CA TYR A 31 11.93 -17.61 -2.86
C TYR A 31 10.83 -16.69 -2.33
N ARG A 32 11.24 -15.56 -1.75
CA ARG A 32 10.33 -14.50 -1.35
C ARG A 32 10.80 -13.13 -1.82
N LEU A 33 9.83 -12.26 -2.07
CA LEU A 33 10.05 -10.83 -2.25
C LEU A 33 9.96 -10.16 -0.87
N THR A 34 10.90 -9.27 -0.56
CA THR A 34 10.89 -8.46 0.65
C THR A 34 10.96 -6.99 0.29
N SER A 35 10.25 -6.14 1.03
CA SER A 35 10.29 -4.70 0.92
C SER A 35 9.88 -4.11 2.28
N TYR A 36 9.79 -2.79 2.35
CA TYR A 36 9.15 -2.11 3.47
C TYR A 36 7.66 -2.45 3.52
N ASP A 37 7.08 -2.39 4.71
CA ASP A 37 5.64 -2.45 4.88
C ASP A 37 4.98 -1.24 4.20
N SER A 38 3.69 -1.29 3.96
CA SER A 38 2.92 -0.25 3.29
C SER A 38 1.71 0.20 4.11
N VAL A 39 1.13 1.32 3.72
CA VAL A 39 -0.08 1.88 4.32
C VAL A 39 -1.16 2.06 3.27
N ILE A 40 -2.42 1.91 3.67
CA ILE A 40 -3.61 2.23 2.87
C ILE A 40 -4.47 3.20 3.66
N CYS A 41 -4.92 4.28 3.03
CA CYS A 41 -5.69 5.36 3.63
C CYS A 41 -7.14 5.36 3.10
N CYS A 42 -8.06 4.75 3.84
CA CYS A 42 -9.49 4.78 3.53
C CYS A 42 -10.11 6.03 4.14
N VAL A 43 -10.21 7.13 3.40
CA VAL A 43 -10.72 8.40 3.92
C VAL A 43 -12.04 8.77 3.27
N MET A 44 -13.03 9.15 4.10
CA MET A 44 -14.37 9.48 3.64
C MET A 44 -14.72 10.93 3.96
N THR A 45 -15.35 11.62 3.02
CA THR A 45 -15.94 12.96 3.21
C THR A 45 -17.22 12.90 4.04
N MET A 46 -17.64 14.04 4.57
CA MET A 46 -18.94 14.14 5.26
C MET A 46 -20.15 13.87 4.35
N LYS A 47 -19.96 13.87 3.03
CA LYS A 47 -20.99 13.51 2.04
C LYS A 47 -21.07 12.01 1.78
N GLY A 48 -20.17 11.21 2.36
CA GLY A 48 -20.13 9.77 2.14
C GLY A 48 -19.35 9.36 0.89
N GLU A 49 -18.49 10.23 0.37
CA GLU A 49 -17.60 9.94 -0.76
C GLU A 49 -16.22 9.50 -0.25
N PHE A 50 -15.64 8.47 -0.82
CA PHE A 50 -14.26 8.11 -0.55
C PHE A 50 -13.28 8.97 -1.37
N VAL A 51 -12.20 9.39 -0.72
CA VAL A 51 -11.06 10.02 -1.41
C VAL A 51 -10.24 8.90 -2.03
N MET A 52 -10.22 8.85 -3.34
CA MET A 52 -9.46 7.86 -4.11
C MET A 52 -8.47 8.56 -5.03
N VAL A 53 -7.52 7.82 -5.55
CA VAL A 53 -6.50 8.30 -6.48
C VAL A 53 -6.53 7.47 -7.75
N ARG A 54 -6.38 8.16 -8.88
CA ARG A 54 -6.25 7.57 -10.20
C ARG A 54 -4.81 7.72 -10.66
N GLN A 55 -4.17 6.62 -11.01
CA GLN A 55 -2.78 6.65 -11.48
C GLN A 55 -2.53 5.57 -12.54
N PHE A 56 -1.57 5.82 -13.41
CA PHE A 56 -1.13 4.84 -14.39
C PHE A 56 -0.21 3.81 -13.73
N ARG A 57 -0.55 2.53 -13.87
CA ARG A 57 0.25 1.42 -13.35
C ARG A 57 0.99 0.71 -14.50
N PRO A 58 2.30 0.97 -14.69
CA PRO A 58 3.07 0.39 -15.79
C PRO A 58 3.03 -1.13 -15.84
N ASN A 59 2.95 -1.80 -14.69
CA ASN A 59 2.97 -3.26 -14.60
C ASN A 59 1.78 -3.94 -15.28
N ILE A 60 0.63 -3.26 -15.28
CA ILE A 60 -0.59 -3.74 -15.94
C ILE A 60 -0.92 -2.92 -17.19
N ASN A 61 -0.15 -1.85 -17.47
CA ASN A 61 -0.32 -0.92 -18.59
C ASN A 61 -1.71 -0.27 -18.63
N GLU A 62 -2.29 0.04 -17.45
CA GLU A 62 -3.62 0.59 -17.31
C GLU A 62 -3.66 1.68 -16.21
N TYR A 63 -4.70 2.50 -16.25
CA TYR A 63 -5.04 3.37 -15.11
C TYR A 63 -5.82 2.55 -14.08
N SER A 64 -5.43 2.70 -12.82
CA SER A 64 -6.15 2.14 -11.68
C SER A 64 -6.80 3.23 -10.85
N LEU A 65 -7.88 2.88 -10.16
CA LEU A 65 -8.52 3.69 -9.14
C LEU A 65 -8.31 2.99 -7.80
N GLU A 66 -7.60 3.64 -6.89
CA GLU A 66 -7.09 3.04 -5.66
C GLU A 66 -7.38 3.94 -4.46
N PHE A 67 -7.39 3.37 -3.27
CA PHE A 67 -7.21 4.17 -2.06
C PHE A 67 -5.78 4.72 -2.03
N PRO A 68 -5.54 5.94 -1.55
CA PRO A 68 -4.19 6.46 -1.33
C PRO A 68 -3.36 5.48 -0.50
N ALA A 69 -2.17 5.13 -1.01
CA ALA A 69 -1.37 4.07 -0.45
C ALA A 69 0.11 4.20 -0.86
N GLY A 70 1.01 3.82 0.04
CA GLY A 70 2.42 3.79 -0.32
C GLY A 70 3.30 3.08 0.70
N GLY A 71 4.56 2.92 0.35
CA GLY A 71 5.56 2.25 1.18
C GLY A 71 6.03 3.10 2.36
N LEU A 72 6.27 2.45 3.49
CA LEU A 72 6.92 3.11 4.62
C LEU A 72 8.37 3.45 4.29
N LEU A 73 8.82 4.58 4.76
CA LEU A 73 10.24 4.93 4.77
C LEU A 73 10.96 4.18 5.89
N LYS A 74 12.28 4.13 5.79
CA LYS A 74 13.09 3.54 6.85
C LYS A 74 12.82 4.24 8.19
N ASP A 75 12.56 3.45 9.23
CA ASP A 75 12.26 3.90 10.59
C ASP A 75 10.99 4.77 10.73
N GLU A 76 10.14 4.82 9.70
CA GLU A 76 8.86 5.52 9.74
C GLU A 76 7.79 4.67 10.44
N THR A 77 6.99 5.32 11.30
CA THR A 77 5.83 4.63 11.89
C THR A 77 4.68 4.53 10.90
N PRO A 78 3.83 3.49 10.96
CA PRO A 78 2.70 3.35 10.03
C PRO A 78 1.76 4.57 10.02
N ILE A 79 1.53 5.23 11.17
CA ILE A 79 0.67 6.41 11.22
C ILE A 79 1.30 7.63 10.54
N ASP A 80 2.61 7.80 10.65
CA ASP A 80 3.32 8.90 9.98
C ASP A 80 3.37 8.66 8.47
N GLY A 81 3.61 7.41 8.05
CA GLY A 81 3.52 6.99 6.65
C GLY A 81 2.14 7.26 6.06
N ALA A 82 1.06 6.91 6.78
CA ALA A 82 -0.30 7.18 6.32
C ALA A 82 -0.57 8.68 6.14
N LYS A 83 -0.11 9.52 7.08
CA LYS A 83 -0.26 10.98 6.95
C LYS A 83 0.54 11.54 5.78
N ARG A 84 1.77 11.07 5.57
CA ARG A 84 2.65 11.49 4.49
C ARG A 84 2.08 11.11 3.14
N GLU A 85 1.80 9.82 2.90
CA GLU A 85 1.28 9.32 1.63
C GLU A 85 -0.05 9.98 1.26
N PHE A 86 -0.97 10.07 2.23
CA PHE A 86 -2.26 10.72 1.98
C PHE A 86 -2.11 12.19 1.58
N LEU A 87 -1.18 12.92 2.21
CA LEU A 87 -0.89 14.31 1.87
C LEU A 87 -0.21 14.43 0.49
N GLU A 88 0.79 13.60 0.21
CA GLU A 88 1.57 13.63 -1.04
C GLU A 88 0.70 13.31 -2.25
N GLU A 89 -0.15 12.30 -2.16
CA GLU A 89 -1.00 11.89 -3.27
C GLU A 89 -2.24 12.76 -3.45
N THR A 90 -2.83 13.27 -2.35
CA THR A 90 -4.15 13.94 -2.43
C THR A 90 -4.13 15.43 -2.15
N SER A 91 -3.12 15.98 -1.49
CA SER A 91 -3.10 17.31 -0.88
C SER A 91 -4.14 17.51 0.22
N PHE A 92 -4.64 16.42 0.81
CA PHE A 92 -5.50 16.45 1.97
C PHE A 92 -4.75 15.96 3.22
N THR A 93 -5.28 16.32 4.38
CA THR A 93 -4.95 15.71 5.67
C THR A 93 -6.19 15.18 6.33
N SER A 94 -6.02 14.18 7.19
CA SER A 94 -7.10 13.61 8.01
C SER A 94 -6.55 13.14 9.34
N ASP A 95 -7.43 13.03 10.33
CA ASP A 95 -7.14 12.28 11.54
C ASP A 95 -7.40 10.80 11.25
N PHE A 96 -6.42 9.95 11.57
CA PHE A 96 -6.46 8.54 11.22
C PHE A 96 -6.72 7.65 12.43
N ILE A 97 -7.57 6.65 12.23
CA ILE A 97 -7.79 5.53 13.15
C ILE A 97 -7.17 4.29 12.50
N TYR A 98 -6.30 3.61 13.23
CA TYR A 98 -5.73 2.34 12.77
C TYR A 98 -6.77 1.23 12.83
N LEU A 99 -7.01 0.56 11.71
CA LEU A 99 -7.96 -0.54 11.62
C LEU A 99 -7.31 -1.92 11.78
N GLY A 100 -6.03 -2.03 11.47
CA GLY A 100 -5.30 -3.29 11.53
C GLY A 100 -4.29 -3.43 10.39
N ASP A 101 -3.63 -4.58 10.34
CA ASP A 101 -2.71 -4.93 9.26
C ASP A 101 -3.05 -6.31 8.68
N PHE A 102 -2.67 -6.53 7.44
CA PHE A 102 -2.72 -7.85 6.81
C PHE A 102 -1.46 -8.10 5.99
N ARG A 103 -1.18 -9.36 5.69
CA ARG A 103 -0.05 -9.75 4.86
C ARG A 103 -0.49 -9.98 3.43
N LEU A 104 0.18 -9.30 2.51
CA LEU A 104 0.00 -9.55 1.09
C LEU A 104 0.67 -10.86 0.69
N MET A 105 -0.02 -11.63 -0.14
CA MET A 105 0.55 -12.80 -0.81
C MET A 105 1.48 -13.62 0.12
N MET A 106 0.97 -14.11 1.26
CA MET A 106 1.74 -14.80 2.31
C MET A 106 2.63 -15.94 1.80
N ASN A 107 2.36 -16.45 0.61
CA ASN A 107 3.17 -17.45 -0.07
C ASN A 107 4.32 -16.87 -0.90
N ARG A 108 4.50 -15.55 -0.95
CA ARG A 108 5.53 -14.89 -1.77
C ARG A 108 6.20 -13.71 -1.10
N THR A 109 5.55 -13.05 -0.14
CA THR A 109 6.09 -11.86 0.51
C THR A 109 5.96 -11.95 2.04
N ASN A 110 6.72 -11.10 2.72
CA ASN A 110 6.57 -10.87 4.15
C ASN A 110 6.02 -9.47 4.46
N ILE A 111 5.63 -8.73 3.42
CA ILE A 111 5.16 -7.34 3.50
C ILE A 111 3.81 -7.30 4.22
N LYS A 112 3.65 -6.34 5.10
CA LYS A 112 2.37 -5.98 5.71
C LYS A 112 1.82 -4.72 5.10
N GLU A 113 0.51 -4.67 4.96
CA GLU A 113 -0.24 -3.44 4.69
C GLU A 113 -1.01 -3.02 5.93
N HIS A 114 -0.77 -1.79 6.37
CA HIS A 114 -1.44 -1.18 7.50
C HIS A 114 -2.61 -0.34 7.01
N ILE A 115 -3.82 -0.63 7.48
CA ILE A 115 -5.03 0.05 7.05
C ILE A 115 -5.39 1.13 8.05
N PHE A 116 -5.61 2.33 7.53
CA PHE A 116 -6.08 3.48 8.29
C PHE A 116 -7.41 3.98 7.74
N PHE A 117 -8.29 4.39 8.65
CA PHE A 117 -9.55 5.05 8.32
C PHE A 117 -9.51 6.50 8.79
N GLY A 118 -10.02 7.40 7.96
CA GLY A 118 -10.16 8.80 8.29
C GLY A 118 -11.49 9.36 7.81
N ILE A 119 -11.93 10.45 8.42
CA ILE A 119 -13.16 11.16 8.05
C ILE A 119 -12.90 12.65 7.93
N ASN A 120 -13.71 13.29 7.09
CA ASN A 120 -13.73 14.74 6.91
C ASN A 120 -12.34 15.31 6.58
N PRO A 121 -11.73 14.90 5.46
CA PRO A 121 -10.41 15.39 5.06
C PRO A 121 -10.40 16.90 4.86
N LYS A 122 -9.28 17.54 5.19
CA LYS A 122 -9.07 18.98 5.01
C LYS A 122 -8.03 19.21 3.93
N ILE A 123 -8.31 20.11 3.00
CA ILE A 123 -7.33 20.51 1.98
C ILE A 123 -6.20 21.30 2.64
N ILE A 124 -4.98 20.93 2.31
CA ILE A 124 -3.78 21.70 2.65
C ILE A 124 -3.15 22.17 1.35
N ASN A 125 -2.87 23.48 1.28
CA ASN A 125 -2.16 24.02 0.13
C ASN A 125 -0.67 23.65 0.27
N THR A 126 -0.25 22.59 -0.43
CA THR A 126 1.11 22.06 -0.39
C THR A 126 1.72 22.01 -1.79
N SER A 127 3.01 22.23 -1.88
CA SER A 127 3.79 22.03 -3.11
C SER A 127 4.28 20.60 -3.31
N THR A 128 3.94 19.68 -2.39
CA THR A 128 4.47 18.30 -2.34
C THR A 128 3.61 17.28 -3.07
N LYS A 129 2.54 17.70 -3.79
CA LYS A 129 1.67 16.76 -4.51
C LYS A 129 2.46 15.94 -5.52
N GLU A 130 2.29 14.63 -5.46
CA GLU A 130 2.91 13.70 -6.40
C GLU A 130 2.37 13.90 -7.82
N LYS A 131 3.29 13.90 -8.81
CA LYS A 131 2.93 14.12 -10.21
C LYS A 131 2.37 12.84 -10.83
N GLY A 132 1.31 13.01 -11.64
CA GLY A 132 0.69 11.88 -12.35
C GLY A 132 -0.38 11.16 -11.56
N ILE A 133 -0.71 11.67 -10.36
CA ILE A 133 -1.81 11.18 -9.54
C ILE A 133 -2.95 12.20 -9.55
N GLU A 134 -4.14 11.74 -9.91
CA GLU A 134 -5.39 12.51 -9.89
C GLU A 134 -6.25 12.07 -8.72
N VAL A 135 -6.94 13.02 -8.06
CA VAL A 135 -7.83 12.70 -6.94
C VAL A 135 -9.26 12.60 -7.47
N ASP A 136 -9.90 11.48 -7.18
CA ASP A 136 -11.31 11.22 -7.45
C ASP A 136 -12.10 11.10 -6.14
N LEU A 137 -13.28 11.71 -6.09
CA LEU A 137 -14.25 11.49 -5.01
C LEU A 137 -15.30 10.49 -5.49
N VAL A 138 -15.36 9.34 -4.85
CA VAL A 138 -16.21 8.21 -5.26
C VAL A 138 -17.28 7.96 -4.21
N ASP A 139 -18.55 8.05 -4.62
CA ASP A 139 -19.67 7.73 -3.72
C ASP A 139 -19.54 6.28 -3.22
N ARG A 140 -19.80 6.08 -1.94
CA ARG A 140 -19.70 4.74 -1.32
C ARG A 140 -20.58 3.68 -1.99
N ASN A 141 -21.70 4.10 -2.60
CA ASN A 141 -22.59 3.17 -3.28
C ASN A 141 -21.99 2.75 -4.64
N ASP A 142 -21.30 3.66 -5.33
CA ASP A 142 -20.61 3.35 -6.59
C ASP A 142 -19.42 2.41 -6.37
N LEU A 143 -18.70 2.54 -5.25
CA LEU A 143 -17.62 1.65 -4.90
C LEU A 143 -18.09 0.19 -4.79
N SER A 144 -19.28 -0.04 -4.22
CA SER A 144 -19.87 -1.39 -4.11
C SER A 144 -20.22 -2.00 -5.47
N ILE A 145 -20.64 -1.19 -6.44
CA ILE A 145 -20.94 -1.61 -7.81
C ILE A 145 -19.66 -1.94 -8.58
N MET A 146 -18.60 -1.17 -8.38
CA MET A 146 -17.30 -1.41 -9.02
C MET A 146 -16.69 -2.73 -8.52
N SER A 147 -16.78 -3.00 -7.23
CA SER A 147 -16.33 -4.27 -6.63
C SER A 147 -17.09 -5.48 -7.18
N SER A 148 -18.36 -5.34 -7.55
CA SER A 148 -19.19 -6.44 -8.05
C SER A 148 -18.99 -6.76 -9.55
N ARG A 149 -18.33 -5.86 -10.30
CA ARG A 149 -18.13 -6.02 -11.75
C ARG A 149 -16.79 -6.67 -12.15
N ASN A 150 -15.87 -6.83 -11.20
CA ASN A 150 -14.51 -7.33 -11.43
C ASN A 150 -14.25 -8.72 -10.84
N PHE A 151 -15.31 -9.54 -10.63
CA PHE A 151 -15.19 -10.96 -10.24
C PHE A 151 -15.94 -11.85 -11.22
#